data_6f4da8f844ff359d7f050b8b39cbe5bb
#
_entry.id   6f4da8f844ff359d7f050b8b39cbe5bb
#
_cell.length_a   1.000
_cell.length_b   1.000
_cell.length_c   1.000
_cell.angle_alpha   90.00
_cell.angle_beta   90.00
_cell.angle_gamma   90.00
#
_symmetry.space_group_name_H-M   'P 1'
#
loop_
_entity.id
_entity.type
_entity.pdbx_description
1 polymer ?
#
loop_
_entity_poly.entity_id
_entity_poly.type
_entity_poly.pdbx_seq_one_letter_code
_entity_poly.pdbx_strand_id
1 'polypeptide(L)'
;MKRGFAVLLLAALAPSLSGCSGQNWLPEGRELENMVLMRTLGVDRGEEGVMVTAASAEQSGGEQPAVVYSHSAGTISAACLAMQSRGSAYIFYGHVGELLAGEDLAAAGLEEALGYVERDIEMRLDTEFYVVRGGNASDAITALSKSGTSASERLESMAEDAGLMAASMPRTVRELLSDTARCGATFAPALTLTGKEGDYDLAAAGYALLKDSALIGWAEGEAALGVNLLLGRVEADVVECPTKEGTAALRVVGAETKISPNFEKGALTGLTVECAVDANVAQGPKNMDLEHSTEEQRAL
;
A
#
# COMPACT_ATOMS: atom_id res chain seq x y z
N MET A 1 4.10 20.56 -69.55
CA MET A 1 4.90 19.89 -68.51
C MET A 1 4.63 20.45 -67.07
N LYS A 2 4.62 21.75 -66.81
CA LYS A 2 4.43 22.31 -65.44
C LYS A 2 3.06 22.02 -64.80
N ARG A 3 1.97 21.94 -65.60
CA ARG A 3 0.63 21.64 -65.08
C ARG A 3 0.42 20.17 -64.70
N GLY A 4 1.07 19.22 -65.37
CA GLY A 4 1.01 17.81 -65.02
C GLY A 4 1.77 17.48 -63.74
N PHE A 5 2.91 18.17 -63.50
CA PHE A 5 3.68 18.02 -62.27
C PHE A 5 2.96 18.55 -61.05
N ALA A 6 2.22 19.65 -61.17
CA ALA A 6 1.42 20.21 -60.09
C ALA A 6 0.23 19.29 -59.70
N VAL A 7 -0.41 18.65 -60.66
CA VAL A 7 -1.49 17.68 -60.40
C VAL A 7 -0.97 16.41 -59.70
N LEU A 8 0.22 15.94 -60.11
CA LEU A 8 0.88 14.78 -59.50
C LEU A 8 1.30 15.07 -58.04
N LEU A 9 1.77 16.30 -57.77
CA LEU A 9 2.14 16.75 -56.44
C LEU A 9 0.91 16.90 -55.51
N LEU A 10 -0.22 17.41 -56.02
CA LEU A 10 -1.49 17.49 -55.31
C LEU A 10 -2.07 16.11 -55.02
N ALA A 11 -1.96 15.16 -55.99
CA ALA A 11 -2.42 13.79 -55.77
C ALA A 11 -1.53 13.01 -54.79
N ALA A 12 -0.24 13.36 -54.66
CA ALA A 12 0.66 12.77 -53.65
C ALA A 12 0.47 13.36 -52.26
N LEU A 13 -0.05 14.60 -52.13
CA LEU A 13 -0.37 15.23 -50.86
C LEU A 13 -1.76 14.84 -50.32
N ALA A 14 -2.67 14.38 -51.15
CA ALA A 14 -4.04 14.00 -50.74
C ALA A 14 -4.09 12.87 -49.70
N PRO A 15 -3.24 11.81 -49.74
CA PRO A 15 -3.23 10.79 -48.68
C PRO A 15 -2.65 11.28 -47.36
N SER A 16 -1.82 12.33 -47.35
CA SER A 16 -1.28 12.88 -46.11
C SER A 16 -2.25 13.81 -45.35
N LEU A 17 -3.37 14.18 -45.97
CA LEU A 17 -4.47 14.91 -45.35
C LEU A 17 -5.58 14.00 -44.80
N SER A 18 -5.56 12.69 -45.07
CA SER A 18 -6.39 11.73 -44.40
C SER A 18 -5.77 11.51 -42.98
N GLY A 19 -5.94 12.51 -42.12
CA GLY A 19 -5.72 12.39 -40.70
C GLY A 19 -6.48 11.18 -40.20
N CYS A 20 -5.95 10.49 -39.23
CA CYS A 20 -6.45 9.29 -38.60
C CYS A 20 -7.97 9.25 -38.54
N SER A 21 -8.60 8.63 -39.50
CA SER A 21 -10.00 8.22 -39.38
C SER A 21 -10.02 7.07 -38.39
N GLY A 22 -10.65 7.31 -37.27
CA GLY A 22 -10.75 6.44 -36.13
C GLY A 22 -10.78 4.95 -36.40
N GLN A 23 -9.63 4.33 -36.26
CA GLN A 23 -9.65 2.96 -35.81
C GLN A 23 -9.67 3.06 -34.28
N ASN A 24 -10.77 2.61 -33.68
CA ASN A 24 -11.06 2.61 -32.23
C ASN A 24 -10.13 1.67 -31.44
N TRP A 25 -8.83 1.82 -31.61
CA TRP A 25 -7.88 1.13 -30.76
C TRP A 25 -7.38 2.00 -29.61
N LEU A 26 -7.56 3.33 -29.70
CA LEU A 26 -7.30 4.20 -28.58
C LEU A 26 -8.58 4.28 -27.76
N PRO A 27 -8.55 4.17 -26.45
CA PRO A 27 -9.68 4.50 -25.60
C PRO A 27 -10.20 5.86 -26.04
N GLU A 28 -11.49 5.97 -26.30
CA GLU A 28 -12.12 7.26 -26.60
C GLU A 28 -11.71 8.22 -25.50
N GLY A 29 -11.04 9.34 -25.86
CA GLY A 29 -10.66 10.37 -24.90
C GLY A 29 -11.93 10.90 -24.26
N ARG A 30 -12.16 10.52 -23.00
CA ARG A 30 -13.27 11.02 -22.20
C ARG A 30 -12.83 12.29 -21.49
N GLU A 31 -13.72 13.27 -21.43
CA GLU A 31 -13.47 14.49 -20.65
C GLU A 31 -13.45 14.13 -19.16
N LEU A 32 -12.47 14.65 -18.42
CA LEU A 32 -12.30 14.39 -16.98
C LEU A 32 -13.56 14.74 -16.17
N GLU A 33 -14.32 15.73 -16.62
CA GLU A 33 -15.58 16.16 -16.01
C GLU A 33 -16.66 15.07 -16.03
N ASN A 34 -16.54 14.10 -16.94
CA ASN A 34 -17.46 12.96 -17.09
C ASN A 34 -16.92 11.67 -16.46
N MET A 35 -15.88 11.77 -15.63
CA MET A 35 -15.23 10.63 -14.99
C MET A 35 -15.25 10.77 -13.48
N VAL A 36 -15.40 9.64 -12.79
CA VAL A 36 -15.12 9.52 -11.35
C VAL A 36 -13.82 8.74 -11.20
N LEU A 37 -12.80 9.42 -10.69
CA LEU A 37 -11.47 8.84 -10.49
C LEU A 37 -11.42 8.10 -9.15
N MET A 38 -11.32 6.78 -9.20
CA MET A 38 -11.15 5.99 -7.98
C MET A 38 -9.70 6.08 -7.52
N ARG A 39 -9.54 6.25 -6.20
CA ARG A 39 -8.24 6.36 -5.53
C ARG A 39 -7.95 5.12 -4.70
N THR A 40 -8.94 4.60 -4.01
CA THR A 40 -8.81 3.44 -3.14
C THR A 40 -9.73 2.32 -3.62
N LEU A 41 -9.21 1.10 -3.64
CA LEU A 41 -9.94 -0.12 -3.95
C LEU A 41 -9.86 -1.07 -2.76
N GLY A 42 -11.00 -1.54 -2.27
CA GLY A 42 -11.10 -2.58 -1.25
C GLY A 42 -11.62 -3.87 -1.84
N VAL A 43 -11.02 -4.99 -1.44
CA VAL A 43 -11.46 -6.32 -1.85
C VAL A 43 -11.63 -7.19 -0.61
N ASP A 44 -12.82 -7.76 -0.48
CA ASP A 44 -13.20 -8.64 0.61
C ASP A 44 -13.70 -9.97 0.07
N ARG A 45 -13.70 -10.97 0.92
CA ARG A 45 -14.35 -12.23 0.61
C ARG A 45 -15.88 -12.04 0.60
N GLY A 46 -16.53 -12.34 -0.52
CA GLY A 46 -17.98 -12.34 -0.65
C GLY A 46 -18.58 -13.72 -0.33
N GLU A 47 -19.91 -13.79 -0.22
CA GLU A 47 -20.63 -15.06 -0.06
C GLU A 47 -20.41 -15.99 -1.27
N GLU A 48 -20.44 -15.44 -2.48
CA GLU A 48 -20.15 -16.12 -3.73
C GLU A 48 -19.14 -15.28 -4.54
N GLY A 49 -17.82 -15.47 -4.26
CA GLY A 49 -16.75 -14.68 -4.92
C GLY A 49 -16.20 -13.56 -4.06
N VAL A 50 -16.23 -12.33 -4.56
CA VAL A 50 -15.61 -11.18 -3.91
C VAL A 50 -16.61 -10.03 -3.74
N MET A 51 -16.42 -9.24 -2.67
CA MET A 51 -17.00 -7.90 -2.52
C MET A 51 -15.92 -6.88 -2.88
N VAL A 52 -16.21 -5.99 -3.81
CA VAL A 52 -15.31 -4.90 -4.19
C VAL A 52 -15.93 -3.57 -3.78
N THR A 53 -15.15 -2.73 -3.14
CA THR A 53 -15.52 -1.36 -2.75
C THR A 53 -14.50 -0.40 -3.32
N ALA A 54 -14.96 0.59 -4.09
CA ALA A 54 -14.12 1.62 -4.67
C ALA A 54 -14.50 2.99 -4.12
N ALA A 55 -13.52 3.79 -3.75
CA ALA A 55 -13.71 5.16 -3.28
C ALA A 55 -12.90 6.16 -4.10
N SER A 56 -13.50 7.31 -4.40
CA SER A 56 -12.79 8.47 -4.95
C SER A 56 -12.09 9.25 -3.84
N ALA A 57 -11.15 10.14 -4.20
CA ALA A 57 -10.73 11.21 -3.30
C ALA A 57 -11.86 12.22 -3.09
N GLU A 58 -11.76 13.05 -2.06
CA GLU A 58 -12.56 14.26 -1.96
C GLU A 58 -12.21 15.20 -3.12
N GLN A 59 -13.18 15.90 -3.65
CA GLN A 59 -12.87 16.91 -4.67
C GLN A 59 -12.20 18.12 -4.00
N SER A 60 -11.11 18.59 -4.61
CA SER A 60 -10.34 19.73 -4.13
C SER A 60 -11.22 20.92 -3.76
N GLY A 61 -11.23 21.28 -2.46
CA GLY A 61 -12.05 22.37 -1.92
C GLY A 61 -13.11 21.95 -0.91
N GLY A 62 -13.26 20.64 -0.62
CA GLY A 62 -14.20 20.14 0.39
C GLY A 62 -15.68 20.28 0.03
N GLU A 63 -16.01 20.58 -1.24
CA GLU A 63 -17.39 20.82 -1.67
C GLU A 63 -18.17 19.52 -1.93
N GLN A 64 -17.51 18.40 -2.17
CA GLN A 64 -18.17 17.11 -2.37
C GLN A 64 -17.44 15.99 -1.64
N PRO A 65 -18.17 15.19 -0.84
CA PRO A 65 -17.60 14.04 -0.14
C PRO A 65 -17.12 12.99 -1.13
N ALA A 66 -16.18 12.12 -0.68
CA ALA A 66 -15.74 10.98 -1.44
C ALA A 66 -16.92 10.08 -1.85
N VAL A 67 -16.96 9.69 -3.11
CA VAL A 67 -17.99 8.78 -3.63
C VAL A 67 -17.52 7.36 -3.37
N VAL A 68 -18.38 6.52 -2.77
CA VAL A 68 -18.10 5.11 -2.49
C VAL A 68 -19.10 4.25 -3.26
N TYR A 69 -18.56 3.31 -4.05
CA TYR A 69 -19.34 2.27 -4.73
C TYR A 69 -18.93 0.90 -4.21
N SER A 70 -19.91 0.01 -4.03
CA SER A 70 -19.63 -1.39 -3.65
C SER A 70 -20.47 -2.35 -4.45
N HIS A 71 -19.90 -3.49 -4.84
CA HIS A 71 -20.62 -4.56 -5.51
C HIS A 71 -19.97 -5.93 -5.26
N SER A 72 -20.82 -6.95 -5.08
CA SER A 72 -20.38 -8.35 -4.98
C SER A 72 -20.53 -9.05 -6.33
N ALA A 73 -19.51 -9.80 -6.73
CA ALA A 73 -19.52 -10.59 -7.96
C ALA A 73 -18.58 -11.79 -7.84
N GLY A 74 -18.63 -12.69 -8.82
CA GLY A 74 -17.71 -13.83 -8.89
C GLY A 74 -16.24 -13.45 -9.10
N THR A 75 -15.96 -12.24 -9.64
CA THR A 75 -14.59 -11.74 -9.87
C THR A 75 -14.52 -10.24 -9.64
N ILE A 76 -13.32 -9.71 -9.39
CA ILE A 76 -13.08 -8.28 -9.21
C ILE A 76 -13.49 -7.50 -10.45
N SER A 77 -13.10 -7.95 -11.65
CA SER A 77 -13.47 -7.30 -12.92
C SER A 77 -14.99 -7.22 -13.13
N ALA A 78 -15.72 -8.29 -12.77
CA ALA A 78 -17.17 -8.30 -12.86
C ALA A 78 -17.81 -7.31 -11.87
N ALA A 79 -17.29 -7.20 -10.66
CA ALA A 79 -17.73 -6.23 -9.66
C ALA A 79 -17.49 -4.79 -10.13
N CYS A 80 -16.28 -4.50 -10.64
CA CYS A 80 -15.93 -3.18 -11.19
C CYS A 80 -16.85 -2.79 -12.36
N LEU A 81 -17.11 -3.73 -13.28
CA LEU A 81 -18.04 -3.51 -14.41
C LEU A 81 -19.47 -3.28 -13.93
N ALA A 82 -19.93 -4.01 -12.92
CA ALA A 82 -21.28 -3.85 -12.37
C ALA A 82 -21.44 -2.49 -11.65
N MET A 83 -20.42 -1.98 -10.99
CA MET A 83 -20.42 -0.63 -10.41
C MET A 83 -20.59 0.44 -11.49
N GLN A 84 -19.98 0.26 -12.68
CA GLN A 84 -20.12 1.18 -13.80
C GLN A 84 -21.59 1.39 -14.22
N SER A 85 -22.42 0.36 -14.10
CA SER A 85 -23.85 0.45 -14.47
C SER A 85 -24.68 1.31 -13.52
N ARG A 86 -24.16 1.68 -12.36
CA ARG A 86 -24.85 2.45 -11.31
C ARG A 86 -24.50 3.94 -11.32
N GLY A 87 -23.38 4.31 -11.96
CA GLY A 87 -22.91 5.68 -12.04
C GLY A 87 -23.41 6.41 -13.27
N SER A 88 -23.66 7.73 -13.15
CA SER A 88 -23.93 8.61 -14.29
C SER A 88 -22.65 9.00 -15.04
N ALA A 89 -21.48 8.85 -14.40
CA ALA A 89 -20.16 9.14 -14.95
C ALA A 89 -19.36 7.85 -15.12
N TYR A 90 -18.35 7.90 -15.98
CA TYR A 90 -17.42 6.77 -16.15
C TYR A 90 -16.54 6.60 -14.91
N ILE A 91 -16.54 5.40 -14.34
CA ILE A 91 -15.68 5.05 -13.22
C ILE A 91 -14.32 4.63 -13.78
N PHE A 92 -13.27 5.35 -13.39
CA PHE A 92 -11.92 5.12 -13.86
C PHE A 92 -11.02 4.64 -12.73
N TYR A 93 -10.39 3.48 -12.90
CA TYR A 93 -9.56 2.83 -11.88
C TYR A 93 -8.06 3.10 -12.05
N GLY A 94 -7.63 3.75 -13.13
CA GLY A 94 -6.21 4.03 -13.40
C GLY A 94 -5.53 4.99 -12.42
N HIS A 95 -6.29 5.57 -11.50
CA HIS A 95 -5.79 6.42 -10.41
C HIS A 95 -5.82 5.74 -9.04
N VAL A 96 -6.14 4.45 -8.97
CA VAL A 96 -6.08 3.69 -7.73
C VAL A 96 -4.63 3.64 -7.24
N GLY A 97 -4.38 4.32 -6.12
CA GLY A 97 -3.10 4.36 -5.42
C GLY A 97 -2.99 3.30 -4.33
N GLU A 98 -4.12 2.92 -3.73
CA GLU A 98 -4.17 2.01 -2.59
C GLU A 98 -5.17 0.87 -2.83
N LEU A 99 -4.70 -0.37 -2.59
CA LEU A 99 -5.49 -1.60 -2.60
C LEU A 99 -5.55 -2.18 -1.18
N LEU A 100 -6.74 -2.31 -0.63
CA LEU A 100 -6.99 -2.89 0.67
C LEU A 100 -7.60 -4.29 0.53
N ALA A 101 -7.12 -5.25 1.30
CA ALA A 101 -7.74 -6.58 1.42
C ALA A 101 -8.25 -6.78 2.84
N GLY A 102 -9.47 -7.30 2.99
CA GLY A 102 -9.98 -7.72 4.29
C GLY A 102 -9.25 -8.97 4.82
N GLU A 103 -9.27 -9.18 6.15
CA GLU A 103 -8.56 -10.29 6.80
C GLU A 103 -9.00 -11.66 6.27
N ASP A 104 -10.30 -11.88 6.12
CA ASP A 104 -10.84 -13.17 5.63
C ASP A 104 -10.40 -13.48 4.20
N LEU A 105 -10.29 -12.47 3.34
CA LEU A 105 -9.74 -12.62 1.99
C LEU A 105 -8.25 -12.95 2.06
N ALA A 106 -7.49 -12.23 2.89
CA ALA A 106 -6.06 -12.47 3.06
C ALA A 106 -5.78 -13.87 3.61
N ALA A 107 -6.61 -14.37 4.53
CA ALA A 107 -6.53 -15.73 5.05
C ALA A 107 -6.87 -16.80 4.00
N ALA A 108 -7.79 -16.51 3.09
CA ALA A 108 -8.17 -17.43 2.01
C ALA A 108 -7.15 -17.44 0.85
N GLY A 109 -6.42 -16.36 0.64
CA GLY A 109 -5.42 -16.16 -0.41
C GLY A 109 -5.64 -14.90 -1.25
N LEU A 110 -4.57 -14.24 -1.59
CA LEU A 110 -4.56 -12.94 -2.29
C LEU A 110 -4.25 -13.06 -3.80
N GLU A 111 -4.12 -14.27 -4.34
CA GLU A 111 -3.72 -14.49 -5.73
C GLU A 111 -4.63 -13.78 -6.73
N GLU A 112 -5.95 -13.79 -6.48
CA GLU A 112 -6.90 -13.14 -7.37
C GLU A 112 -6.79 -11.62 -7.30
N ALA A 113 -6.64 -11.06 -6.09
CA ALA A 113 -6.53 -9.61 -5.90
C ALA A 113 -5.22 -9.05 -6.48
N LEU A 114 -4.10 -9.68 -6.18
CA LEU A 114 -2.79 -9.30 -6.73
C LEU A 114 -2.73 -9.52 -8.24
N GLY A 115 -3.25 -10.66 -8.71
CA GLY A 115 -3.30 -11.00 -10.12
C GLY A 115 -4.28 -10.12 -10.93
N TYR A 116 -5.29 -9.53 -10.29
CA TYR A 116 -6.13 -8.51 -10.93
C TYR A 116 -5.29 -7.27 -11.28
N VAL A 117 -4.55 -6.74 -10.31
CA VAL A 117 -3.67 -5.58 -10.53
C VAL A 117 -2.60 -5.85 -11.58
N GLU A 118 -2.06 -7.08 -11.61
CA GLU A 118 -1.04 -7.47 -12.60
C GLU A 118 -1.57 -7.49 -14.04
N ARG A 119 -2.83 -7.86 -14.24
CA ARG A 119 -3.40 -8.14 -15.57
C ARG A 119 -4.32 -7.07 -16.10
N ASP A 120 -4.91 -6.25 -15.24
CA ASP A 120 -5.81 -5.19 -15.64
C ASP A 120 -5.02 -4.01 -16.24
N ILE A 121 -5.51 -3.50 -17.38
CA ILE A 121 -4.79 -2.46 -18.14
C ILE A 121 -4.86 -1.07 -17.52
N GLU A 122 -5.82 -0.82 -16.63
CA GLU A 122 -5.95 0.44 -15.91
C GLU A 122 -5.15 0.43 -14.61
N MET A 123 -4.93 -0.76 -14.01
CA MET A 123 -4.25 -0.88 -12.73
C MET A 123 -2.74 -0.73 -12.84
N ARG A 124 -2.11 -0.30 -11.75
CA ARG A 124 -0.68 -0.02 -11.69
C ARG A 124 0.00 -0.93 -10.66
N LEU A 125 1.18 -1.44 -10.99
CA LEU A 125 1.95 -2.29 -10.07
C LEU A 125 2.59 -1.52 -8.91
N ASP A 126 2.66 -0.20 -8.99
CA ASP A 126 3.10 0.68 -7.90
C ASP A 126 1.94 1.06 -6.93
N THR A 127 0.74 0.53 -7.14
CA THR A 127 -0.35 0.59 -6.16
C THR A 127 0.11 0.02 -4.83
N GLU A 128 -0.05 0.76 -3.75
CA GLU A 128 0.24 0.32 -2.39
C GLU A 128 -0.79 -0.71 -1.92
N PHE A 129 -0.33 -1.70 -1.17
CA PHE A 129 -1.16 -2.80 -0.73
C PHE A 129 -1.22 -2.87 0.80
N TYR A 130 -2.42 -3.03 1.34
CA TYR A 130 -2.66 -3.10 2.77
C TYR A 130 -3.61 -4.25 3.13
N VAL A 131 -3.44 -4.84 4.31
CA VAL A 131 -4.39 -5.80 4.87
C VAL A 131 -5.11 -5.17 6.05
N VAL A 132 -6.45 -5.18 6.02
CA VAL A 132 -7.27 -4.68 7.13
C VAL A 132 -7.43 -5.80 8.15
N ARG A 133 -6.83 -5.61 9.33
CA ARG A 133 -6.85 -6.55 10.42
C ARG A 133 -8.14 -6.45 11.22
N GLY A 134 -8.74 -7.57 11.55
CA GLY A 134 -9.96 -7.66 12.36
C GLY A 134 -11.23 -7.21 11.63
N GLY A 135 -11.19 -7.05 10.28
CA GLY A 135 -12.34 -6.55 9.55
C GLY A 135 -12.22 -6.62 8.04
N ASN A 136 -13.16 -5.96 7.38
CA ASN A 136 -13.28 -5.88 5.94
C ASN A 136 -12.70 -4.56 5.42
N ALA A 137 -12.17 -4.58 4.22
CA ALA A 137 -11.73 -3.38 3.51
C ALA A 137 -12.92 -2.46 3.21
N SER A 138 -14.07 -3.03 2.84
CA SER A 138 -15.32 -2.29 2.60
C SER A 138 -15.79 -1.49 3.81
N ASP A 139 -15.71 -2.08 5.00
CA ASP A 139 -16.10 -1.41 6.24
C ASP A 139 -15.15 -0.25 6.57
N ALA A 140 -13.85 -0.47 6.42
CA ALA A 140 -12.82 0.55 6.63
C ALA A 140 -13.02 1.76 5.70
N ILE A 141 -13.14 1.54 4.39
CA ILE A 141 -13.35 2.60 3.39
C ILE A 141 -14.66 3.34 3.64
N THR A 142 -15.74 2.61 3.90
CA THR A 142 -17.08 3.20 4.12
C THR A 142 -17.14 4.00 5.42
N ALA A 143 -16.51 3.51 6.49
CA ALA A 143 -16.47 4.17 7.79
C ALA A 143 -15.73 5.51 7.72
N LEU A 144 -14.56 5.54 7.05
CA LEU A 144 -13.80 6.78 6.82
C LEU A 144 -14.62 7.80 6.02
N SER A 145 -15.21 7.38 4.91
CA SER A 145 -16.05 8.27 4.08
C SER A 145 -17.22 8.85 4.88
N LYS A 146 -17.86 8.06 5.76
CA LYS A 146 -18.91 8.56 6.66
C LYS A 146 -18.40 9.52 7.74
N SER A 147 -17.14 9.43 8.10
CA SER A 147 -16.47 10.34 9.03
C SER A 147 -15.95 11.61 8.36
N GLY A 148 -16.18 11.77 7.04
CA GLY A 148 -15.74 12.93 6.26
C GLY A 148 -14.26 12.92 5.91
N THR A 149 -13.63 11.74 5.90
CA THR A 149 -12.21 11.57 5.54
C THR A 149 -12.10 10.60 4.37
N SER A 150 -11.36 10.96 3.34
CA SER A 150 -11.04 10.06 2.23
C SER A 150 -10.05 8.99 2.69
N ALA A 151 -10.31 7.72 2.32
CA ALA A 151 -9.38 6.64 2.64
C ALA A 151 -8.00 6.87 2.00
N SER A 152 -7.95 7.38 0.75
CA SER A 152 -6.67 7.68 0.08
C SER A 152 -5.87 8.77 0.81
N GLU A 153 -6.50 9.88 1.19
CA GLU A 153 -5.81 10.96 1.92
C GLU A 153 -5.24 10.48 3.25
N ARG A 154 -6.02 9.64 3.96
CA ARG A 154 -5.55 9.06 5.21
C ARG A 154 -4.35 8.13 5.01
N LEU A 155 -4.39 7.28 3.99
CA LEU A 155 -3.31 6.33 3.67
C LEU A 155 -2.06 7.05 3.15
N GLU A 156 -2.22 8.07 2.29
CA GLU A 156 -1.12 8.93 1.84
C GLU A 156 -0.42 9.60 3.04
N SER A 157 -1.20 10.20 3.96
CA SER A 157 -0.63 10.80 5.19
C SER A 157 0.10 9.76 6.05
N MET A 158 -0.46 8.55 6.20
CA MET A 158 0.21 7.48 6.95
C MET A 158 1.49 7.00 6.27
N ALA A 159 1.53 6.95 4.94
CA ALA A 159 2.71 6.56 4.18
C ALA A 159 3.82 7.62 4.29
N GLU A 160 3.49 8.91 4.25
CA GLU A 160 4.43 10.01 4.47
C GLU A 160 5.05 9.97 5.87
N ASP A 161 4.25 9.64 6.88
CA ASP A 161 4.68 9.58 8.28
C ASP A 161 5.29 8.23 8.69
N ALA A 162 5.23 7.19 7.84
CA ALA A 162 5.64 5.83 8.19
C ALA A 162 7.10 5.74 8.63
N GLY A 163 8.01 6.49 7.99
CA GLY A 163 9.42 6.59 8.37
C GLY A 163 9.63 7.17 9.76
N LEU A 164 8.79 8.15 10.14
CA LEU A 164 8.87 8.83 11.43
C LEU A 164 8.26 8.02 12.58
N MET A 165 7.27 7.18 12.28
CA MET A 165 6.51 6.44 13.29
C MET A 165 6.94 4.97 13.42
N ALA A 166 7.79 4.48 12.51
CA ALA A 166 8.28 3.09 12.43
C ALA A 166 7.19 2.01 12.59
N ALA A 167 5.93 2.36 12.26
CA ALA A 167 4.78 1.52 12.54
C ALA A 167 4.58 0.43 11.50
N SER A 168 4.36 0.82 10.24
CA SER A 168 4.30 -0.11 9.10
C SER A 168 4.62 0.64 7.81
N MET A 169 5.66 0.20 7.12
CA MET A 169 6.11 0.83 5.88
C MET A 169 5.21 0.43 4.72
N PRO A 170 4.80 1.37 3.87
CA PRO A 170 4.00 1.05 2.69
C PRO A 170 4.77 0.09 1.77
N ARG A 171 4.04 -0.81 1.13
CA ARG A 171 4.56 -1.75 0.15
C ARG A 171 3.66 -1.86 -1.05
N THR A 172 4.26 -1.95 -2.22
CA THR A 172 3.55 -2.01 -3.50
C THR A 172 3.19 -3.44 -3.88
N VAL A 173 2.15 -3.58 -4.71
CA VAL A 173 1.78 -4.88 -5.32
C VAL A 173 2.96 -5.52 -6.04
N ARG A 174 3.80 -4.72 -6.73
CA ARG A 174 5.03 -5.19 -7.39
C ARG A 174 5.99 -5.88 -6.42
N GLU A 175 6.22 -5.29 -5.25
CA GLU A 175 7.10 -5.86 -4.23
C GLU A 175 6.54 -7.18 -3.70
N LEU A 176 5.23 -7.23 -3.41
CA LEU A 176 4.57 -8.45 -2.93
C LEU A 176 4.68 -9.59 -3.96
N LEU A 177 4.35 -9.31 -5.23
CA LEU A 177 4.45 -10.28 -6.32
C LEU A 177 5.89 -10.76 -6.52
N SER A 178 6.87 -9.83 -6.49
CA SER A 178 8.28 -10.16 -6.65
C SER A 178 8.78 -11.07 -5.53
N ASP A 179 8.47 -10.76 -4.28
CA ASP A 179 8.90 -11.55 -3.13
C ASP A 179 8.24 -12.94 -3.13
N THR A 180 6.93 -13.01 -3.39
CA THR A 180 6.20 -14.27 -3.49
C THR A 180 6.79 -15.16 -4.60
N ALA A 181 7.10 -14.59 -5.77
CA ALA A 181 7.69 -15.32 -6.87
C ALA A 181 9.12 -15.83 -6.57
N ARG A 182 9.90 -15.08 -5.76
CA ARG A 182 11.29 -15.41 -5.43
C ARG A 182 11.44 -16.40 -4.30
N CYS A 183 10.64 -16.30 -3.25
CA CYS A 183 10.79 -17.07 -2.03
C CYS A 183 9.50 -17.67 -1.46
N GLY A 184 8.37 -17.51 -2.14
CA GLY A 184 7.08 -18.03 -1.68
C GLY A 184 6.52 -17.34 -0.44
N ALA A 185 7.17 -16.25 0.00
CA ALA A 185 6.75 -15.51 1.20
C ALA A 185 6.97 -14.02 1.02
N THR A 186 6.11 -13.23 1.61
CA THR A 186 6.20 -11.77 1.64
C THR A 186 5.49 -11.24 2.89
N PHE A 187 5.38 -9.94 3.03
CA PHE A 187 4.59 -9.28 4.07
C PHE A 187 3.97 -8.01 3.50
N ALA A 188 2.88 -7.58 4.10
CA ALA A 188 2.18 -6.36 3.73
C ALA A 188 1.91 -5.51 4.98
N PRO A 189 1.90 -4.16 4.89
CA PRO A 189 1.45 -3.32 5.98
C PRO A 189 0.02 -3.67 6.39
N ALA A 190 -0.22 -3.70 7.70
CA ALA A 190 -1.50 -3.97 8.29
C ALA A 190 -2.14 -2.70 8.84
N LEU A 191 -3.44 -2.59 8.67
CA LEU A 191 -4.27 -1.48 9.16
C LEU A 191 -5.35 -2.02 10.09
N THR A 192 -5.77 -1.23 11.02
CA THR A 192 -6.96 -1.49 11.83
C THR A 192 -7.89 -0.29 11.83
N LEU A 193 -9.20 -0.54 11.73
CA LEU A 193 -10.20 0.49 11.89
C LEU A 193 -10.35 0.82 13.38
N THR A 194 -10.23 2.08 13.73
CA THR A 194 -10.31 2.59 15.10
C THR A 194 -11.41 3.64 15.22
N GLY A 195 -11.75 4.03 16.44
CA GLY A 195 -12.75 5.07 16.68
C GLY A 195 -14.18 4.53 16.82
N LYS A 196 -15.15 5.36 16.53
CA LYS A 196 -16.59 5.10 16.66
C LYS A 196 -17.37 5.79 15.56
N GLU A 197 -18.65 5.52 15.48
CA GLU A 197 -19.54 6.13 14.49
C GLU A 197 -19.42 7.66 14.47
N GLY A 198 -19.11 8.21 13.31
CA GLY A 198 -18.87 9.63 13.07
C GLY A 198 -17.44 10.13 13.35
N ASP A 199 -16.54 9.24 13.84
CA ASP A 199 -15.15 9.57 14.18
C ASP A 199 -14.26 8.33 13.98
N TYR A 200 -14.40 7.69 12.83
CA TYR A 200 -13.55 6.56 12.45
C TYR A 200 -12.22 7.02 11.87
N ASP A 201 -11.16 6.27 12.17
CA ASP A 201 -9.83 6.47 11.63
C ASP A 201 -9.14 5.12 11.35
N LEU A 202 -8.09 5.12 10.53
CA LEU A 202 -7.19 3.99 10.33
C LEU A 202 -5.93 4.19 11.16
N ALA A 203 -5.52 3.12 11.81
CA ALA A 203 -4.24 3.05 12.51
C ALA A 203 -3.37 1.94 11.92
N ALA A 204 -2.05 2.15 11.92
CA ALA A 204 -1.09 1.13 11.58
C ALA A 204 -1.13 -0.01 12.61
N ALA A 205 -1.15 -1.26 12.13
CA ALA A 205 -1.24 -2.48 12.94
C ALA A 205 -0.05 -3.44 12.72
N GLY A 206 1.10 -2.91 12.31
CA GLY A 206 2.28 -3.70 11.99
C GLY A 206 2.18 -4.33 10.59
N TYR A 207 2.47 -5.63 10.50
CA TYR A 207 2.53 -6.33 9.22
C TYR A 207 1.73 -7.63 9.22
N ALA A 208 1.03 -7.89 8.12
CA ALA A 208 0.50 -9.18 7.75
C ALA A 208 1.63 -10.03 7.13
N LEU A 209 1.91 -11.19 7.68
CA LEU A 209 2.90 -12.13 7.15
C LEU A 209 2.19 -13.08 6.18
N LEU A 210 2.69 -13.17 4.96
CA LEU A 210 2.07 -13.91 3.87
C LEU A 210 3.00 -15.03 3.40
N LYS A 211 2.44 -16.22 3.18
CA LYS A 211 3.11 -17.34 2.54
C LYS A 211 2.22 -17.90 1.45
N ASP A 212 2.78 -18.09 0.25
CA ASP A 212 2.04 -18.54 -0.92
C ASP A 212 0.74 -17.71 -1.09
N SER A 213 0.88 -16.38 -0.96
CA SER A 213 -0.17 -15.35 -1.01
C SER A 213 -1.26 -15.44 0.06
N ALA A 214 -1.16 -16.32 1.06
CA ALA A 214 -2.12 -16.43 2.16
C ALA A 214 -1.56 -15.90 3.47
N LEU A 215 -2.41 -15.28 4.28
CA LEU A 215 -2.05 -14.78 5.61
C LEU A 215 -1.74 -15.95 6.55
N ILE A 216 -0.55 -15.92 7.16
CA ILE A 216 -0.09 -16.93 8.14
C ILE A 216 0.11 -16.38 9.54
N GLY A 217 0.07 -15.07 9.71
CA GLY A 217 0.27 -14.42 11.02
C GLY A 217 0.52 -12.93 10.90
N TRP A 218 0.80 -12.32 12.05
CA TRP A 218 1.01 -10.89 12.20
C TRP A 218 2.34 -10.60 12.89
N ALA A 219 3.01 -9.53 12.47
CA ALA A 219 4.11 -8.93 13.21
C ALA A 219 3.64 -7.59 13.78
N GLU A 220 3.57 -7.48 15.11
CA GLU A 220 3.03 -6.33 15.85
C GLU A 220 4.03 -5.85 16.89
N GLY A 221 3.91 -4.58 17.31
CA GLY A 221 4.74 -4.00 18.37
C GLY A 221 6.23 -4.22 18.09
N GLU A 222 6.93 -4.87 19.04
CA GLU A 222 8.36 -5.17 18.91
C GLU A 222 8.70 -6.02 17.66
N ALA A 223 7.80 -6.92 17.25
CA ALA A 223 8.04 -7.72 16.06
C ALA A 223 7.95 -6.87 14.77
N ALA A 224 7.04 -5.89 14.72
CA ALA A 224 6.97 -4.94 13.60
C ALA A 224 8.22 -4.04 13.55
N LEU A 225 8.67 -3.54 14.71
CA LEU A 225 9.94 -2.82 14.82
C LEU A 225 11.12 -3.68 14.33
N GLY A 226 11.14 -4.96 14.72
CA GLY A 226 12.15 -5.93 14.24
C GLY A 226 12.15 -6.07 12.72
N VAL A 227 10.98 -6.09 12.06
CA VAL A 227 10.89 -6.09 10.60
C VAL A 227 11.49 -4.81 10.02
N ASN A 228 11.18 -3.64 10.58
CA ASN A 228 11.71 -2.36 10.12
C ASN A 228 13.24 -2.29 10.28
N LEU A 229 13.76 -2.76 11.40
CA LEU A 229 15.21 -2.85 11.65
C LEU A 229 15.89 -3.78 10.65
N LEU A 230 15.32 -4.97 10.37
CA LEU A 230 15.84 -5.90 9.38
C LEU A 230 15.87 -5.32 7.95
N LEU A 231 14.94 -4.41 7.64
CA LEU A 231 14.87 -3.72 6.36
C LEU A 231 15.78 -2.47 6.30
N GLY A 232 16.37 -2.05 7.41
CA GLY A 232 17.09 -0.78 7.52
C GLY A 232 16.19 0.45 7.26
N ARG A 233 14.91 0.36 7.61
CA ARG A 233 13.89 1.39 7.35
C ARG A 233 13.38 2.03 8.64
N VAL A 234 14.27 2.35 9.57
CA VAL A 234 13.93 3.07 10.80
C VAL A 234 14.58 4.44 10.73
N GLU A 235 13.77 5.50 10.65
CA GLU A 235 14.23 6.88 10.68
C GLU A 235 13.97 7.54 12.04
N ALA A 236 12.92 7.13 12.74
CA ALA A 236 12.62 7.55 14.10
C ALA A 236 11.76 6.53 14.83
N ASP A 237 12.17 6.14 16.00
CA ASP A 237 11.39 5.34 16.93
C ASP A 237 11.87 5.58 18.36
N VAL A 238 11.12 5.17 19.36
CA VAL A 238 11.51 5.22 20.75
C VAL A 238 11.54 3.81 21.32
N VAL A 239 12.73 3.35 21.68
CA VAL A 239 12.95 2.06 22.32
C VAL A 239 13.12 2.27 23.82
N GLU A 240 12.31 1.60 24.61
CA GLU A 240 12.42 1.60 26.07
C GLU A 240 13.37 0.48 26.52
N CYS A 241 14.46 0.87 27.17
CA CYS A 241 15.45 -0.05 27.69
C CYS A 241 15.36 -0.09 29.21
N PRO A 242 15.13 -1.28 29.83
CA PRO A 242 15.20 -1.42 31.28
C PRO A 242 16.64 -1.28 31.75
N THR A 243 16.86 -0.43 32.74
CA THR A 243 18.14 -0.26 33.42
C THR A 243 18.03 -0.62 34.89
N LYS A 244 19.13 -0.70 35.63
CA LYS A 244 19.14 -1.00 37.08
C LYS A 244 18.39 0.07 37.88
N GLU A 245 18.32 1.31 37.38
CA GLU A 245 17.77 2.48 38.08
C GLU A 245 16.39 2.92 37.55
N GLY A 246 15.86 2.22 36.55
CA GLY A 246 14.56 2.54 35.93
C GLY A 246 14.57 2.25 34.43
N THR A 247 13.70 2.94 33.70
CA THR A 247 13.62 2.81 32.22
C THR A 247 14.30 3.99 31.57
N ALA A 248 15.14 3.73 30.59
CA ALA A 248 15.68 4.72 29.66
C ALA A 248 14.91 4.65 28.34
N ALA A 249 14.64 5.80 27.73
CA ALA A 249 14.06 5.90 26.41
C ALA A 249 15.13 6.38 25.42
N LEU A 250 15.36 5.57 24.39
CA LEU A 250 16.28 5.85 23.31
C LEU A 250 15.48 6.25 22.06
N ARG A 251 15.76 7.43 21.53
CA ARG A 251 15.24 7.82 20.22
C ARG A 251 16.18 7.30 19.14
N VAL A 252 15.73 6.31 18.39
CA VAL A 252 16.44 5.79 17.23
C VAL A 252 16.42 6.87 16.14
N VAL A 253 17.58 7.12 15.52
CA VAL A 253 17.74 8.10 14.43
C VAL A 253 18.25 7.45 13.15
N GLY A 254 18.59 6.16 13.20
CA GLY A 254 18.96 5.35 12.05
C GLY A 254 19.25 3.92 12.44
N ALA A 255 19.18 3.02 11.49
CA ALA A 255 19.58 1.63 11.67
C ALA A 255 20.18 1.08 10.37
N GLU A 256 21.26 0.33 10.49
CA GLU A 256 21.87 -0.41 9.40
C GLU A 256 21.92 -1.90 9.74
N THR A 257 21.36 -2.74 8.86
CA THR A 257 21.31 -4.18 9.09
C THR A 257 22.02 -4.94 8.00
N LYS A 258 22.91 -5.84 8.40
CA LYS A 258 23.63 -6.77 7.54
C LYS A 258 23.21 -8.20 7.86
N ILE A 259 22.74 -8.91 6.84
CA ILE A 259 22.35 -10.31 6.94
C ILE A 259 23.37 -11.16 6.18
N SER A 260 23.98 -12.12 6.85
CA SER A 260 25.00 -13.01 6.28
C SER A 260 24.56 -14.47 6.44
N PRO A 261 24.49 -15.25 5.35
CA PRO A 261 24.15 -16.66 5.43
C PRO A 261 25.35 -17.49 5.90
N ASN A 262 25.10 -18.46 6.77
CA ASN A 262 26.10 -19.41 7.28
C ASN A 262 25.92 -20.76 6.56
N PHE A 263 27.00 -21.29 6.01
CA PHE A 263 26.99 -22.57 5.30
C PHE A 263 27.93 -23.57 5.96
N GLU A 264 27.49 -24.81 6.13
CA GLU A 264 28.31 -25.96 6.45
C GLU A 264 28.16 -27.04 5.39
N LYS A 265 29.29 -27.51 4.85
CA LYS A 265 29.31 -28.51 3.77
C LYS A 265 28.38 -28.20 2.57
N GLY A 266 28.20 -26.91 2.26
CA GLY A 266 27.35 -26.45 1.15
C GLY A 266 25.84 -26.35 1.49
N ALA A 267 25.42 -26.69 2.70
CA ALA A 267 24.04 -26.51 3.16
C ALA A 267 23.94 -25.24 4.03
N LEU A 268 22.86 -24.47 3.85
CA LEU A 268 22.55 -23.33 4.69
C LEU A 268 22.20 -23.83 6.09
N THR A 269 22.98 -23.40 7.12
CA THR A 269 22.80 -23.81 8.51
C THR A 269 22.24 -22.71 9.39
N GLY A 270 22.28 -21.46 8.93
CA GLY A 270 21.76 -20.33 9.69
C GLY A 270 21.98 -18.99 9.01
N LEU A 271 21.54 -17.95 9.68
CA LEU A 271 21.77 -16.56 9.30
C LEU A 271 22.40 -15.82 10.48
N THR A 272 23.42 -15.01 10.20
CA THR A 272 23.93 -14.03 11.15
C THR A 272 23.34 -12.68 10.79
N VAL A 273 22.67 -12.04 11.74
CA VAL A 273 22.10 -10.70 11.60
C VAL A 273 22.88 -9.76 12.50
N GLU A 274 23.50 -8.75 11.90
CA GLU A 274 24.19 -7.66 12.58
C GLU A 274 23.40 -6.40 12.36
N CYS A 275 22.84 -5.83 13.42
CA CYS A 275 22.07 -4.58 13.36
C CYS A 275 22.81 -3.52 14.17
N ALA A 276 23.27 -2.46 13.51
CA ALA A 276 23.80 -1.27 14.12
C ALA A 276 22.69 -0.21 14.20
N VAL A 277 22.45 0.30 15.40
CA VAL A 277 21.40 1.29 15.65
C VAL A 277 22.03 2.56 16.18
N ASP A 278 21.78 3.68 15.53
CA ASP A 278 22.13 5.01 16.00
C ASP A 278 20.97 5.56 16.82
N ALA A 279 21.22 5.90 18.08
CA ALA A 279 20.18 6.42 18.95
C ALA A 279 20.68 7.52 19.88
N ASN A 280 19.76 8.42 20.24
CA ASN A 280 20.00 9.43 21.26
C ASN A 280 19.19 9.10 22.52
N VAL A 281 19.77 9.30 23.71
CA VAL A 281 19.02 9.19 24.95
C VAL A 281 18.01 10.32 25.04
N ALA A 282 16.74 9.99 24.92
CA ALA A 282 15.63 10.95 24.99
C ALA A 282 15.20 11.18 26.45
N GLN A 283 15.24 10.12 27.26
CA GLN A 283 14.89 10.17 28.67
C GLN A 283 15.66 9.07 29.44
N GLY A 284 16.07 9.38 30.65
CA GLY A 284 16.72 8.41 31.54
C GLY A 284 16.38 8.63 33.01
N PRO A 285 16.66 7.65 33.88
CA PRO A 285 16.56 7.84 35.32
C PRO A 285 17.41 9.02 35.82
N LYS A 286 16.96 9.67 36.91
CA LYS A 286 17.61 10.90 37.43
C LYS A 286 19.10 10.74 37.77
N ASN A 287 19.55 9.52 38.07
CA ASN A 287 20.93 9.23 38.50
C ASN A 287 21.75 8.56 37.39
N MET A 288 21.25 8.50 36.16
CA MET A 288 21.94 7.89 35.04
C MET A 288 23.08 8.80 34.56
N ASP A 289 24.31 8.33 34.71
CA ASP A 289 25.52 9.04 34.26
C ASP A 289 26.12 8.38 33.02
N LEU A 290 25.64 8.76 31.86
CA LEU A 290 26.12 8.25 30.56
C LEU A 290 27.49 8.80 30.16
N GLU A 291 27.94 9.91 30.75
CA GLU A 291 29.24 10.50 30.39
C GLU A 291 30.41 9.80 31.08
N HIS A 292 30.19 9.24 32.30
CA HIS A 292 31.26 8.73 33.14
C HIS A 292 31.10 7.24 33.48
N SER A 293 29.91 6.64 33.25
CA SER A 293 29.65 5.25 33.62
C SER A 293 29.65 4.33 32.39
N THR A 294 30.76 3.62 32.19
CA THR A 294 30.90 2.58 31.16
C THR A 294 29.89 1.41 31.36
N GLU A 295 29.44 1.18 32.61
CA GLU A 295 28.49 0.11 32.93
C GLU A 295 27.06 0.52 32.47
N GLU A 296 26.68 1.79 32.64
CA GLU A 296 25.42 2.33 32.18
C GLU A 296 25.38 2.44 30.66
N GLN A 297 26.49 2.83 30.01
CA GLN A 297 26.62 2.81 28.55
C GLN A 297 26.46 1.42 27.93
N ARG A 298 26.88 0.35 28.66
CA ARG A 298 26.74 -1.04 28.19
C ARG A 298 25.35 -1.62 28.47
N ALA A 299 24.56 -1.01 29.32
CA ALA A 299 23.20 -1.45 29.67
C ALA A 299 22.14 -0.96 28.69
N LEU A 300 22.48 0.03 27.87
CA LEU A 300 21.69 0.55 26.77
C LEU A 300 22.02 -0.20 25.45
#